data_ee9b8de73d016d00d10debc42f512611
#
_entry.id   ee9b8de73d016d00d10debc42f512611
#
_cell.length_a   1.000
_cell.length_b   1.000
_cell.length_c   1.000
_cell.angle_alpha   90.00
_cell.angle_beta   90.00
_cell.angle_gamma   90.00
#
_symmetry.space_group_name_H-M   'P 1'
#
loop_
_entity.id
_entity.type
_entity.pdbx_description
1 polymer ?
#
loop_
_entity_poly.entity_id
_entity_poly.type
_entity_poly.pdbx_seq_one_letter_code
_entity_poly.pdbx_strand_id
1 'polypeptide(L)'
;MKRKKSICKSLFTICLILGLAFVLPNIKPVPVIAASKASYEIINKKETRKYKNMSAKYLYQLPQLKGNSAAIKKINKSLRADYKKTLSGKESLFEYFEGDKYNSFRQDYGEKYYDTVTCKVMFNQNGYISFRYSCKWYAGGVGNVWEYGLTYRLKDGKKMGIQDVLAGSRDSAKQRIAST
;
A
#
# COMPACT_ATOMS: atom_id res chain seq x y z
N MET A 1 13.65 63.33 60.64
CA MET A 1 13.68 61.87 60.90
C MET A 1 12.53 61.16 60.17
N LYS A 2 12.58 61.04 58.84
CA LYS A 2 11.54 60.35 58.04
C LYS A 2 12.17 59.92 56.67
N ARG A 3 12.98 58.84 56.58
CA ARG A 3 13.43 58.25 55.32
C ARG A 3 13.95 56.81 55.46
N LYS A 4 13.26 55.93 56.21
CA LYS A 4 13.70 54.51 56.33
C LYS A 4 12.59 53.46 56.10
N LYS A 5 11.37 53.83 55.64
CA LYS A 5 10.27 52.85 55.46
C LYS A 5 9.92 52.53 53.97
N SER A 6 10.58 53.15 53.02
CA SER A 6 10.23 52.94 51.59
C SER A 6 11.10 51.86 50.86
N ILE A 7 12.23 51.48 51.39
CA ILE A 7 13.13 50.56 50.68
C ILE A 7 12.74 49.09 50.91
N CYS A 8 12.04 48.77 52.00
CA CYS A 8 11.72 47.37 52.31
C CYS A 8 10.55 46.81 51.51
N LYS A 9 9.65 47.66 50.99
CA LYS A 9 8.51 47.23 50.20
C LYS A 9 8.87 46.97 48.73
N SER A 10 9.91 47.59 48.21
CA SER A 10 10.36 47.42 46.84
C SER A 10 11.16 46.12 46.63
N LEU A 11 11.92 45.65 47.65
CA LEU A 11 12.66 44.39 47.55
C LEU A 11 11.74 43.15 47.60
N PHE A 12 10.60 43.20 48.30
CA PHE A 12 9.70 42.06 48.40
C PHE A 12 8.93 41.81 47.10
N THR A 13 8.65 42.86 46.33
CA THR A 13 7.95 42.75 45.03
C THR A 13 8.84 42.20 43.92
N ILE A 14 10.17 42.46 43.99
CA ILE A 14 11.12 41.97 42.98
C ILE A 14 11.43 40.47 43.18
N CYS A 15 11.45 39.98 44.43
CA CYS A 15 11.62 38.54 44.68
C CYS A 15 10.41 37.67 44.25
N LEU A 16 9.19 38.25 44.23
CA LEU A 16 7.97 37.52 43.82
C LEU A 16 7.90 37.33 42.31
N ILE A 17 8.48 38.26 41.54
CA ILE A 17 8.47 38.19 40.05
C ILE A 17 9.58 37.25 39.53
N LEU A 18 10.70 37.07 40.26
CA LEU A 18 11.77 36.16 39.90
C LEU A 18 11.48 34.67 40.21
N GLY A 19 10.49 34.39 41.06
CA GLY A 19 10.11 33.03 41.44
C GLY A 19 9.14 32.33 40.48
N LEU A 20 8.52 33.06 39.56
CA LEU A 20 7.51 32.51 38.59
C LEU A 20 8.12 32.16 37.22
N ALA A 21 9.41 32.38 36.99
CA ALA A 21 10.03 32.16 35.67
C ALA A 21 10.63 30.77 35.44
N PHE A 22 10.48 29.81 36.37
CA PHE A 22 11.20 28.53 36.28
C PHE A 22 10.33 27.26 36.38
N VAL A 23 9.14 27.26 35.85
CA VAL A 23 8.45 25.98 35.57
C VAL A 23 7.74 26.06 34.23
N LEU A 24 8.49 26.27 33.16
CA LEU A 24 8.04 25.80 31.88
C LEU A 24 8.42 24.31 31.81
N PRO A 25 7.45 23.38 31.73
CA PRO A 25 7.77 22.01 31.47
C PRO A 25 8.54 21.98 30.14
N ASN A 26 9.69 21.30 30.11
CA ASN A 26 10.43 20.98 28.89
C ASN A 26 9.53 20.12 28.02
N ILE A 27 8.54 20.70 27.38
CA ILE A 27 7.75 20.05 26.35
C ILE A 27 8.71 19.91 25.15
N LYS A 28 9.44 18.79 25.13
CA LYS A 28 10.15 18.40 23.92
C LYS A 28 9.10 18.41 22.81
N PRO A 29 9.29 19.18 21.71
CA PRO A 29 8.35 19.14 20.61
C PRO A 29 8.27 17.69 20.16
N VAL A 30 7.08 17.12 20.27
CA VAL A 30 6.81 15.80 19.68
C VAL A 30 7.12 15.99 18.20
N PRO A 31 8.08 15.24 17.62
CA PRO A 31 8.37 15.40 16.20
C PRO A 31 7.08 15.13 15.46
N VAL A 32 6.53 16.16 14.83
CA VAL A 32 5.45 16.01 13.85
C VAL A 32 6.07 15.18 12.74
N ILE A 33 5.84 13.86 12.80
CA ILE A 33 6.21 12.96 11.70
C ILE A 33 5.33 13.42 10.54
N ALA A 34 5.92 14.25 9.68
CA ALA A 34 5.27 14.67 8.45
C ALA A 34 4.74 13.40 7.79
N ALA A 35 3.44 13.38 7.52
CA ALA A 35 2.75 12.21 6.97
C ALA A 35 3.44 11.78 5.69
N SER A 36 4.37 10.82 5.78
CA SER A 36 5.20 10.41 4.65
C SER A 36 4.33 9.66 3.64
N LYS A 37 4.21 10.24 2.44
CA LYS A 37 3.61 9.59 1.27
C LYS A 37 4.72 9.01 0.40
N ALA A 38 4.46 7.86 -0.21
CA ALA A 38 5.36 7.31 -1.21
C ALA A 38 5.04 7.89 -2.60
N SER A 39 6.07 8.28 -3.35
CA SER A 39 5.95 8.49 -4.79
C SER A 39 6.02 7.13 -5.50
N TYR A 40 5.17 6.90 -6.49
CA TYR A 40 5.07 5.63 -7.20
C TYR A 40 4.65 5.84 -8.65
N GLU A 41 4.79 4.78 -9.44
CA GLU A 41 4.25 4.64 -10.79
C GLU A 41 3.61 3.26 -10.95
N ILE A 42 2.74 3.11 -11.95
CA ILE A 42 2.15 1.83 -12.32
C ILE A 42 2.69 1.42 -13.69
N ILE A 43 3.42 0.32 -13.72
CA ILE A 43 4.03 -0.22 -14.94
C ILE A 43 3.11 -1.29 -15.52
N ASN A 44 2.63 -1.09 -16.74
CA ASN A 44 1.82 -2.08 -17.44
C ASN A 44 2.71 -3.16 -18.08
N LYS A 45 2.61 -4.40 -17.60
CA LYS A 45 3.15 -5.59 -18.24
C LYS A 45 2.05 -6.19 -19.10
N LYS A 46 2.20 -6.11 -20.42
CA LYS A 46 1.14 -6.52 -21.38
C LYS A 46 1.70 -7.36 -22.52
N GLU A 47 0.90 -8.32 -22.95
CA GLU A 47 1.12 -9.09 -24.17
C GLU A 47 -0.23 -9.39 -24.83
N THR A 48 -0.27 -9.43 -26.14
CA THR A 48 -1.48 -9.77 -26.90
C THR A 48 -1.11 -10.69 -28.03
N ARG A 49 -1.85 -11.81 -28.16
CA ARG A 49 -1.80 -12.70 -29.31
C ARG A 49 -3.13 -12.65 -30.04
N LYS A 50 -3.09 -12.81 -31.35
CA LYS A 50 -4.28 -12.79 -32.20
C LYS A 50 -4.20 -13.91 -33.21
N TYR A 51 -5.35 -14.48 -33.56
CA TYR A 51 -5.51 -15.38 -34.67
C TYR A 51 -6.92 -15.22 -35.24
N LYS A 52 -7.03 -14.76 -36.50
CA LYS A 52 -8.31 -14.36 -37.10
C LYS A 52 -9.10 -13.41 -36.19
N ASN A 53 -10.33 -13.77 -35.83
CA ASN A 53 -11.19 -12.95 -34.94
C ASN A 53 -10.88 -13.15 -33.44
N MET A 54 -10.11 -14.18 -33.08
CA MET A 54 -9.77 -14.52 -31.70
C MET A 54 -8.63 -13.66 -31.16
N SER A 55 -8.59 -13.46 -29.84
CA SER A 55 -7.46 -12.82 -29.20
C SER A 55 -7.25 -13.32 -27.77
N ALA A 56 -5.98 -13.39 -27.35
CA ALA A 56 -5.58 -13.57 -25.96
C ALA A 56 -4.84 -12.32 -25.48
N LYS A 57 -5.28 -11.74 -24.37
CA LYS A 57 -4.73 -10.51 -23.81
C LYS A 57 -4.27 -10.73 -22.37
N TYR A 58 -3.00 -10.50 -22.12
CA TYR A 58 -2.43 -10.43 -20.80
C TYR A 58 -2.16 -8.99 -20.41
N LEU A 59 -2.55 -8.62 -19.18
CA LEU A 59 -2.22 -7.33 -18.54
C LEU A 59 -1.95 -7.54 -17.06
N TYR A 60 -0.82 -7.06 -16.58
CA TYR A 60 -0.55 -6.90 -15.15
C TYR A 60 -0.08 -5.48 -14.85
N GLN A 61 -0.74 -4.80 -13.93
CA GLN A 61 -0.35 -3.49 -13.43
C GLN A 61 0.58 -3.64 -12.22
N LEU A 62 1.88 -3.46 -12.45
CA LEU A 62 2.92 -3.55 -11.44
C LEU A 62 3.21 -2.18 -10.84
N PRO A 63 2.85 -1.92 -9.57
CA PRO A 63 3.28 -0.69 -8.89
C PRO A 63 4.78 -0.74 -8.57
N GLN A 64 5.44 0.39 -8.71
CA GLN A 64 6.83 0.59 -8.35
C GLN A 64 6.99 1.90 -7.59
N LEU A 65 7.49 1.84 -6.36
CA LEU A 65 7.79 3.02 -5.55
C LEU A 65 9.08 3.67 -6.06
N LYS A 66 9.08 5.01 -6.09
CA LYS A 66 10.25 5.83 -6.45
C LYS A 66 11.10 6.10 -5.21
N GLY A 67 12.43 6.08 -5.38
CA GLY A 67 13.41 6.33 -4.33
C GLY A 67 14.39 5.18 -4.12
N ASN A 68 15.44 5.43 -3.33
CA ASN A 68 16.59 4.53 -3.20
C ASN A 68 16.78 3.94 -1.78
N SER A 69 15.89 4.25 -0.82
CA SER A 69 16.02 3.73 0.53
C SER A 69 15.93 2.19 0.56
N ALA A 70 16.54 1.57 1.57
CA ALA A 70 16.47 0.12 1.77
C ALA A 70 15.02 -0.37 1.88
N ALA A 71 14.15 0.41 2.54
CA ALA A 71 12.73 0.12 2.67
C ALA A 71 12.02 0.08 1.30
N ILE A 72 12.24 1.10 0.45
CA ILE A 72 11.66 1.15 -0.91
C ILE A 72 12.16 -0.01 -1.77
N LYS A 73 13.46 -0.31 -1.73
CA LYS A 73 14.02 -1.47 -2.45
C LYS A 73 13.37 -2.79 -2.01
N LYS A 74 13.15 -2.95 -0.69
CA LYS A 74 12.48 -4.14 -0.13
C LYS A 74 11.02 -4.25 -0.59
N ILE A 75 10.27 -3.15 -0.57
CA ILE A 75 8.88 -3.11 -1.07
C ILE A 75 8.86 -3.48 -2.55
N ASN A 76 9.66 -2.85 -3.38
CA ASN A 76 9.73 -3.12 -4.82
C ASN A 76 10.15 -4.56 -5.13
N LYS A 77 11.05 -5.15 -4.31
CA LYS A 77 11.39 -6.59 -4.41
C LYS A 77 10.17 -7.46 -4.13
N SER A 78 9.39 -7.14 -3.09
CA SER A 78 8.17 -7.87 -2.73
C SER A 78 7.10 -7.76 -3.82
N LEU A 79 6.87 -6.56 -4.39
CA LEU A 79 5.92 -6.33 -5.48
C LEU A 79 6.31 -7.11 -6.75
N ARG A 80 7.61 -7.14 -7.10
CA ARG A 80 8.10 -7.97 -8.21
C ARG A 80 7.98 -9.47 -7.94
N ALA A 81 8.16 -9.91 -6.70
CA ALA A 81 7.97 -11.32 -6.34
C ALA A 81 6.50 -11.73 -6.44
N ASP A 82 5.57 -10.84 -6.09
CA ASP A 82 4.14 -11.04 -6.27
C ASP A 82 3.78 -11.16 -7.77
N TYR A 83 4.24 -10.23 -8.59
CA TYR A 83 4.10 -10.29 -10.04
C TYR A 83 4.61 -11.63 -10.64
N LYS A 84 5.79 -12.10 -10.19
CA LYS A 84 6.34 -13.37 -10.69
C LYS A 84 5.45 -14.58 -10.43
N LYS A 85 4.67 -14.57 -9.33
CA LYS A 85 3.72 -15.65 -9.02
C LYS A 85 2.54 -15.71 -9.99
N THR A 86 2.23 -14.63 -10.68
CA THR A 86 1.12 -14.57 -11.65
C THR A 86 1.52 -15.03 -13.05
N LEU A 87 2.82 -15.26 -13.31
CA LEU A 87 3.30 -15.62 -14.65
C LEU A 87 2.82 -16.99 -15.11
N SER A 88 2.56 -17.93 -14.20
CA SER A 88 1.94 -19.22 -14.56
C SER A 88 0.55 -19.06 -15.15
N GLY A 89 -0.26 -18.10 -14.66
CA GLY A 89 -1.56 -17.76 -15.25
C GLY A 89 -1.43 -17.20 -16.66
N LYS A 90 -0.42 -16.37 -16.91
CA LYS A 90 -0.09 -15.86 -18.23
C LYS A 90 0.27 -17.01 -19.20
N GLU A 91 1.12 -17.92 -18.75
CA GLU A 91 1.55 -19.08 -19.54
C GLU A 91 0.34 -19.95 -19.90
N SER A 92 -0.48 -20.32 -18.93
CA SER A 92 -1.72 -21.08 -19.13
C SER A 92 -2.69 -20.36 -20.09
N LEU A 93 -2.86 -19.03 -19.96
CA LEU A 93 -3.70 -18.26 -20.89
C LEU A 93 -3.29 -18.47 -22.35
N PHE A 94 -2.01 -18.35 -22.63
CA PHE A 94 -1.50 -18.50 -24.00
C PHE A 94 -1.49 -19.94 -24.47
N GLU A 95 -1.29 -20.90 -23.59
CA GLU A 95 -1.40 -22.33 -23.90
C GLU A 95 -2.84 -22.69 -24.32
N TYR A 96 -3.86 -22.28 -23.57
CA TYR A 96 -5.25 -22.46 -23.95
C TYR A 96 -5.57 -21.80 -25.29
N PHE A 97 -5.12 -20.57 -25.50
CA PHE A 97 -5.32 -19.87 -26.78
C PHE A 97 -4.67 -20.61 -27.96
N GLU A 98 -3.45 -21.10 -27.79
CA GLU A 98 -2.75 -21.86 -28.84
C GLU A 98 -3.45 -23.20 -29.15
N GLY A 99 -3.97 -23.88 -28.13
CA GLY A 99 -4.75 -25.12 -28.30
C GLY A 99 -6.07 -24.91 -29.04
N ASP A 100 -6.72 -23.77 -28.78
CA ASP A 100 -8.06 -23.48 -29.29
C ASP A 100 -8.07 -22.71 -30.65
N LYS A 101 -6.95 -22.12 -31.07
CA LYS A 101 -6.91 -21.17 -32.18
C LYS A 101 -7.35 -21.77 -33.53
N TYR A 102 -7.29 -23.09 -33.72
CA TYR A 102 -7.77 -23.78 -34.92
C TYR A 102 -9.20 -24.32 -34.81
N ASN A 103 -9.86 -24.17 -33.67
CA ASN A 103 -11.24 -24.54 -33.45
C ASN A 103 -12.16 -23.58 -34.21
N SER A 104 -12.88 -24.05 -35.24
CA SER A 104 -13.74 -23.24 -36.11
C SER A 104 -14.84 -22.53 -35.32
N PHE A 105 -15.52 -23.24 -34.41
CA PHE A 105 -16.57 -22.68 -33.57
C PHE A 105 -16.06 -21.46 -32.75
N ARG A 106 -14.87 -21.56 -32.14
CA ARG A 106 -14.28 -20.45 -31.36
C ARG A 106 -13.84 -19.29 -32.25
N GLN A 107 -13.39 -19.61 -33.51
CA GLN A 107 -13.05 -18.58 -34.47
C GLN A 107 -14.31 -17.80 -34.90
N ASP A 108 -15.42 -18.48 -35.22
CA ASP A 108 -16.67 -17.86 -35.67
C ASP A 108 -17.24 -16.93 -34.59
N TYR A 109 -17.18 -17.32 -33.32
CA TYR A 109 -17.56 -16.47 -32.20
C TYR A 109 -16.56 -15.35 -31.90
N GLY A 110 -15.34 -15.40 -32.42
CA GLY A 110 -14.29 -14.43 -32.13
C GLY A 110 -13.86 -14.43 -30.64
N GLU A 111 -13.66 -15.61 -30.07
CA GLU A 111 -13.40 -15.83 -28.64
C GLU A 111 -12.29 -14.93 -28.06
N LYS A 112 -12.50 -14.40 -26.86
CA LYS A 112 -11.59 -13.48 -26.19
C LYS A 112 -11.07 -14.11 -24.90
N TYR A 113 -9.79 -14.45 -24.91
CA TYR A 113 -9.07 -14.95 -23.74
C TYR A 113 -8.41 -13.77 -23.02
N TYR A 114 -8.44 -13.77 -21.70
CA TYR A 114 -7.76 -12.70 -20.96
C TYR A 114 -7.27 -13.15 -19.57
N ASP A 115 -6.13 -12.61 -19.20
CA ASP A 115 -5.61 -12.57 -17.82
C ASP A 115 -5.28 -11.11 -17.50
N THR A 116 -6.10 -10.51 -16.66
CA THR A 116 -6.03 -9.08 -16.36
C THR A 116 -5.93 -8.85 -14.87
N VAL A 117 -4.84 -8.25 -14.43
CA VAL A 117 -4.60 -7.83 -13.06
C VAL A 117 -4.43 -6.32 -13.03
N THR A 118 -5.44 -5.61 -12.55
CA THR A 118 -5.39 -4.15 -12.35
C THR A 118 -5.04 -3.81 -10.92
N CYS A 119 -4.31 -2.71 -10.72
CA CYS A 119 -3.86 -2.27 -9.41
C CYS A 119 -4.35 -0.85 -9.10
N LYS A 120 -4.97 -0.66 -7.93
CA LYS A 120 -5.38 0.65 -7.41
C LYS A 120 -4.68 0.91 -6.07
N VAL A 121 -4.12 2.12 -5.90
CA VAL A 121 -3.64 2.57 -4.60
C VAL A 121 -4.84 3.00 -3.76
N MET A 122 -5.07 2.31 -2.66
CA MET A 122 -6.20 2.55 -1.75
C MET A 122 -5.83 3.51 -0.61
N PHE A 123 -4.56 3.50 -0.21
CA PHE A 123 -4.05 4.32 0.89
C PHE A 123 -2.58 4.65 0.64
N ASN A 124 -2.18 5.89 0.87
CA ASN A 124 -0.78 6.33 0.75
C ASN A 124 -0.55 7.55 1.63
N GLN A 125 -0.47 7.34 2.94
CA GLN A 125 -0.22 8.39 3.95
C GLN A 125 0.23 7.76 5.27
N ASN A 126 0.62 8.60 6.23
CA ASN A 126 0.99 8.19 7.59
C ASN A 126 2.05 7.07 7.63
N GLY A 127 2.97 7.05 6.65
CA GLY A 127 4.04 6.04 6.60
C GLY A 127 3.60 4.66 6.08
N TYR A 128 2.44 4.55 5.44
CA TYR A 128 1.95 3.31 4.84
C TYR A 128 1.50 3.51 3.40
N ILE A 129 1.58 2.44 2.62
CA ILE A 129 0.98 2.36 1.28
C ILE A 129 0.25 1.04 1.11
N SER A 130 -0.98 1.11 0.55
CA SER A 130 -1.85 -0.04 0.32
C SER A 130 -2.29 -0.10 -1.13
N PHE A 131 -2.23 -1.29 -1.70
CA PHE A 131 -2.66 -1.61 -3.05
C PHE A 131 -3.81 -2.61 -3.00
N ARG A 132 -4.83 -2.43 -3.85
CA ARG A 132 -5.83 -3.43 -4.18
C ARG A 132 -5.61 -3.90 -5.59
N TYR A 133 -5.61 -5.21 -5.78
CA TYR A 133 -5.55 -5.86 -7.07
C TYR A 133 -6.89 -6.49 -7.38
N SER A 134 -7.43 -6.18 -8.57
CA SER A 134 -8.62 -6.82 -9.11
C SER A 134 -8.19 -7.70 -10.27
N CYS A 135 -8.46 -8.99 -10.18
CA CYS A 135 -7.99 -10.03 -11.08
C CYS A 135 -9.16 -10.63 -11.84
N LYS A 136 -9.01 -10.79 -13.16
CA LYS A 136 -9.97 -11.43 -14.05
C LYS A 136 -9.21 -12.34 -15.01
N TRP A 137 -9.56 -13.61 -15.00
CA TRP A 137 -8.99 -14.60 -15.89
C TRP A 137 -10.10 -15.33 -16.63
N TYR A 138 -9.92 -15.56 -17.94
CA TYR A 138 -10.85 -16.32 -18.75
C TYR A 138 -10.11 -16.99 -19.90
N ALA A 139 -10.37 -18.29 -20.09
CA ALA A 139 -9.78 -19.09 -21.15
C ALA A 139 -10.83 -20.08 -21.71
N GLY A 140 -11.59 -19.61 -22.70
CA GLY A 140 -12.41 -20.46 -23.53
C GLY A 140 -13.55 -21.21 -22.80
N GLY A 141 -14.33 -20.53 -21.97
CA GLY A 141 -15.47 -21.11 -21.25
C GLY A 141 -15.23 -21.30 -19.74
N VAL A 142 -13.97 -21.20 -19.29
CA VAL A 142 -13.60 -21.22 -17.85
C VAL A 142 -13.09 -19.85 -17.47
N GLY A 143 -13.63 -19.29 -16.37
CA GLY A 143 -13.22 -17.98 -15.88
C GLY A 143 -13.19 -17.88 -14.37
N ASN A 144 -12.42 -16.92 -13.86
CA ASN A 144 -12.35 -16.61 -12.46
C ASN A 144 -12.16 -15.10 -12.22
N VAL A 145 -12.73 -14.60 -11.12
CA VAL A 145 -12.61 -13.21 -10.69
C VAL A 145 -12.30 -13.20 -9.20
N TRP A 146 -11.24 -12.49 -8.80
CA TRP A 146 -10.88 -12.34 -7.38
C TRP A 146 -10.19 -11.02 -7.11
N GLU A 147 -10.09 -10.66 -5.85
CA GLU A 147 -9.37 -9.49 -5.38
C GLU A 147 -8.40 -9.84 -4.25
N TYR A 148 -7.31 -9.08 -4.15
CA TYR A 148 -6.42 -9.17 -2.99
C TYR A 148 -5.76 -7.82 -2.71
N GLY A 149 -5.18 -7.69 -1.51
CA GLY A 149 -4.52 -6.47 -1.07
C GLY A 149 -3.09 -6.70 -0.61
N LEU A 150 -2.23 -5.69 -0.85
CA LEU A 150 -0.87 -5.64 -0.32
C LEU A 150 -0.68 -4.31 0.40
N THR A 151 -0.31 -4.35 1.68
CA THR A 151 -0.01 -3.15 2.47
C THR A 151 1.43 -3.20 2.97
N TYR A 152 2.12 -2.06 2.89
CA TYR A 152 3.51 -1.94 3.31
C TYR A 152 3.70 -0.74 4.24
N ARG A 153 4.58 -0.89 5.22
CA ARG A 153 5.08 0.19 6.07
C ARG A 153 6.32 0.81 5.42
N LEU A 154 6.29 2.14 5.20
CA LEU A 154 7.34 2.83 4.43
C LEU A 154 8.67 2.96 5.17
N LYS A 155 8.68 2.95 6.52
CA LYS A 155 9.91 3.14 7.30
C LYS A 155 10.92 1.98 7.16
N ASP A 156 10.45 0.75 6.96
CA ASP A 156 11.27 -0.47 6.95
C ASP A 156 10.91 -1.46 5.83
N GLY A 157 9.91 -1.13 5.02
CA GLY A 157 9.43 -1.98 3.92
C GLY A 157 8.77 -3.27 4.38
N LYS A 158 8.26 -3.34 5.63
CA LYS A 158 7.53 -4.51 6.13
C LYS A 158 6.21 -4.64 5.38
N LYS A 159 5.94 -5.83 4.83
CA LYS A 159 4.60 -6.21 4.37
C LYS A 159 3.72 -6.44 5.60
N MET A 160 2.58 -5.75 5.65
CA MET A 160 1.65 -5.80 6.78
C MET A 160 0.61 -6.90 6.56
N GLY A 161 0.36 -7.69 7.58
CA GLY A 161 -0.76 -8.62 7.64
C GLY A 161 -1.88 -8.09 8.53
N ILE A 162 -3.00 -8.81 8.60
CA ILE A 162 -4.15 -8.43 9.42
C ILE A 162 -3.76 -8.30 10.90
N GLN A 163 -2.89 -9.19 11.39
CA GLN A 163 -2.37 -9.18 12.77
C GLN A 163 -1.50 -7.96 13.11
N ASP A 164 -0.99 -7.25 12.12
CA ASP A 164 -0.18 -6.05 12.32
C ASP A 164 -1.03 -4.78 12.54
N VAL A 165 -2.31 -4.83 12.20
CA VAL A 165 -3.24 -3.69 12.28
C VAL A 165 -4.36 -3.89 13.29
N LEU A 166 -4.62 -5.11 13.69
CA LEU A 166 -5.61 -5.44 14.72
C LEU A 166 -4.93 -5.71 16.05
N ALA A 167 -5.42 -5.08 17.11
CA ALA A 167 -4.98 -5.40 18.47
C ALA A 167 -5.49 -6.79 18.87
N GLY A 168 -4.61 -7.59 19.48
CA GLY A 168 -4.94 -8.93 19.97
C GLY A 168 -4.34 -10.07 19.12
N SER A 169 -4.73 -11.30 19.44
CA SER A 169 -4.27 -12.50 18.72
C SER A 169 -4.89 -12.61 17.32
N ARG A 170 -4.29 -13.46 16.48
CA ARG A 170 -4.83 -13.76 15.13
C ARG A 170 -6.27 -14.29 15.19
N ASP A 171 -6.58 -15.06 16.21
CA ASP A 171 -7.91 -15.66 16.36
C ASP A 171 -8.95 -14.64 16.84
N SER A 172 -8.59 -13.73 17.75
CA SER A 172 -9.47 -12.61 18.12
C SER A 172 -9.71 -11.65 16.96
N ALA A 173 -8.74 -11.47 16.07
CA ALA A 173 -8.90 -10.69 14.85
C ALA A 173 -9.86 -11.35 13.86
N LYS A 174 -9.76 -12.68 13.67
CA LYS A 174 -10.70 -13.45 12.83
C LYS A 174 -12.12 -13.40 13.36
N GLN A 175 -12.31 -13.56 14.67
CA GLN A 175 -13.63 -13.47 15.31
C GLN A 175 -14.29 -12.11 15.08
N ARG A 176 -13.57 -11.01 15.23
CA ARG A 176 -14.09 -9.65 14.97
C ARG A 176 -14.53 -9.46 13.52
N ILE A 177 -13.80 -10.03 12.55
CA ILE A 177 -14.15 -9.93 11.12
C ILE A 177 -15.38 -10.79 10.82
N ALA A 178 -15.50 -11.96 11.43
CA ALA A 178 -16.63 -12.88 11.22
C ALA A 178 -17.94 -12.38 11.88
N SER A 179 -17.87 -11.42 12.82
CA SER A 179 -19.02 -10.86 13.55
C SER A 179 -19.52 -9.53 12.95
N THR A 180 -18.96 -9.08 11.82
CA THR A 180 -19.36 -7.86 11.10
C THR A 180 -20.15 -8.21 9.87
#